data_ac5ee032297a1d3333dc92f474e03e45
#
_entry.id   ac5ee032297a1d3333dc92f474e03e45
#
_cell.length_a   1.000
_cell.length_b   1.000
_cell.length_c   1.000
_cell.angle_alpha   90.00
_cell.angle_beta   90.00
_cell.angle_gamma   90.00
#
_symmetry.space_group_name_H-M   'P 1'
#
loop_
_entity.id
_entity.type
_entity.pdbx_description
1 polymer ?
#
loop_
_entity_poly.entity_id
_entity_poly.type
_entity_poly.pdbx_seq_one_letter_code
_entity_poly.pdbx_strand_id
1 'polypeptide(L)'
;MTPERTGWFVTVDGPGGVGKSTTVAALQRHLADAGVPAQLTAEPSTSDLGKFTRENANHVHGLALACLVAANRYEHIDTEINRALREGDLLICDRYVASTLVLQQLDGVPLDFLLDINRHAVMPDLAVILTASPGLIAERLAGRGVTHRFHLDPSTPSREVDLYGDAAALLANWGVRVLALDSSQATPSEVASRIADEIPPLPLPSVSSAITPTPQEP
;
A
#
# COMPACT_ATOMS: atom_id res chain seq x y z
N MET A 1 26.00 -9.50 3.63
CA MET A 1 25.70 -8.17 3.07
C MET A 1 24.32 -8.25 2.48
N THR A 2 23.36 -7.54 3.02
CA THR A 2 22.04 -7.39 2.39
C THR A 2 22.29 -6.67 1.06
N PRO A 3 21.78 -7.13 -0.08
CA PRO A 3 21.94 -6.42 -1.34
C PRO A 3 21.35 -5.01 -1.19
N GLU A 4 22.07 -4.03 -1.72
CA GLU A 4 21.69 -2.62 -1.64
C GLU A 4 20.36 -2.44 -2.38
N ARG A 5 19.36 -1.93 -1.67
CA ARG A 5 18.04 -1.61 -2.20
C ARG A 5 18.17 -0.36 -3.05
N THR A 6 17.82 -0.45 -4.33
CA THR A 6 17.90 0.65 -5.30
C THR A 6 16.52 1.12 -5.76
N GLY A 7 15.49 0.28 -5.59
CA GLY A 7 14.10 0.59 -5.92
C GLY A 7 13.37 1.39 -4.83
N TRP A 8 12.20 1.89 -5.20
CA TRP A 8 11.33 2.69 -4.34
C TRP A 8 10.04 1.96 -4.00
N PHE A 9 9.63 2.03 -2.73
CA PHE A 9 8.43 1.42 -2.23
C PHE A 9 7.45 2.47 -1.71
N VAL A 10 6.30 2.57 -2.39
CA VAL A 10 5.20 3.47 -2.04
C VAL A 10 4.01 2.65 -1.60
N THR A 11 3.40 2.99 -0.47
CA THR A 11 2.13 2.36 -0.04
C THR A 11 1.00 3.37 -0.07
N VAL A 12 -0.21 2.91 -0.41
CA VAL A 12 -1.42 3.73 -0.42
C VAL A 12 -2.45 3.08 0.49
N ASP A 13 -2.66 3.69 1.64
CA ASP A 13 -3.55 3.23 2.70
C ASP A 13 -4.68 4.25 2.94
N GLY A 14 -5.69 3.87 3.72
CA GLY A 14 -6.81 4.74 4.05
C GLY A 14 -8.12 3.97 4.24
N PRO A 15 -9.19 4.62 4.69
CA PRO A 15 -10.50 4.02 4.97
C PRO A 15 -11.12 3.27 3.79
N GLY A 16 -12.04 2.36 4.09
CA GLY A 16 -12.93 1.80 3.08
C GLY A 16 -13.65 2.91 2.31
N GLY A 17 -13.81 2.78 0.99
CA GLY A 17 -14.53 3.79 0.19
C GLY A 17 -13.80 5.09 -0.10
N VAL A 18 -12.59 5.34 0.46
CA VAL A 18 -11.83 6.59 0.23
C VAL A 18 -11.31 6.76 -1.20
N GLY A 19 -11.21 5.68 -1.98
CA GLY A 19 -10.79 5.72 -3.39
C GLY A 19 -9.36 5.23 -3.67
N LYS A 20 -8.73 4.46 -2.76
CA LYS A 20 -7.36 3.95 -2.91
C LYS A 20 -7.06 3.32 -4.27
N SER A 21 -7.79 2.27 -4.63
CA SER A 21 -7.53 1.53 -5.88
C SER A 21 -7.71 2.40 -7.13
N THR A 22 -8.66 3.35 -7.09
CA THR A 22 -8.83 4.33 -8.17
C THR A 22 -7.65 5.29 -8.25
N THR A 23 -7.14 5.73 -7.09
CA THR A 23 -5.96 6.60 -6.99
C THR A 23 -4.70 5.87 -7.46
N VAL A 24 -4.50 4.60 -7.03
CA VAL A 24 -3.36 3.77 -7.46
C VAL A 24 -3.35 3.59 -8.98
N ALA A 25 -4.51 3.30 -9.58
CA ALA A 25 -4.62 3.18 -11.03
C ALA A 25 -4.39 4.52 -11.77
N ALA A 26 -4.80 5.65 -11.18
CA ALA A 26 -4.53 6.98 -11.73
C ALA A 26 -3.04 7.34 -11.59
N LEU A 27 -2.41 7.01 -10.46
CA LEU A 27 -0.99 7.22 -10.22
C LEU A 27 -0.12 6.42 -11.21
N GLN A 28 -0.45 5.15 -11.44
CA GLN A 28 0.26 4.34 -12.42
C GLN A 28 0.22 4.96 -13.82
N ARG A 29 -0.96 5.42 -14.26
CA ARG A 29 -1.10 6.09 -15.56
C ARG A 29 -0.30 7.39 -15.62
N HIS A 30 -0.42 8.23 -14.60
CA HIS A 30 0.29 9.51 -14.52
C HIS A 30 1.81 9.32 -14.60
N LEU A 31 2.35 8.33 -13.88
CA LEU A 31 3.77 7.99 -13.93
C LEU A 31 4.19 7.42 -15.28
N ALA A 32 3.38 6.55 -15.88
CA ALA A 32 3.63 6.01 -17.21
C ALA A 32 3.67 7.11 -18.29
N ASP A 33 2.75 8.07 -18.24
CA ASP A 33 2.71 9.24 -19.14
C ASP A 33 3.96 10.11 -18.98
N ALA A 34 4.54 10.15 -17.76
CA ALA A 34 5.81 10.83 -17.46
C ALA A 34 7.06 9.97 -17.79
N GLY A 35 6.89 8.77 -18.36
CA GLY A 35 7.99 7.85 -18.69
C GLY A 35 8.59 7.11 -17.48
N VAL A 36 7.90 7.10 -16.34
CA VAL A 36 8.31 6.41 -15.12
C VAL A 36 7.46 5.14 -14.93
N PRO A 37 7.94 3.95 -15.33
CA PRO A 37 7.19 2.72 -15.13
C PRO A 37 7.08 2.39 -13.62
N ALA A 38 5.89 1.97 -13.19
CA ALA A 38 5.64 1.54 -11.82
C ALA A 38 4.98 0.15 -11.81
N GLN A 39 5.49 -0.75 -10.97
CA GLN A 39 4.83 -2.02 -10.67
C GLN A 39 3.74 -1.80 -9.61
N LEU A 40 2.60 -2.48 -9.77
CA LEU A 40 1.51 -2.44 -8.82
C LEU A 40 1.41 -3.77 -8.09
N THR A 41 1.19 -3.69 -6.79
CA THR A 41 0.83 -4.83 -5.96
C THR A 41 -0.20 -4.41 -4.90
N ALA A 42 -0.68 -5.34 -4.09
CA ALA A 42 -1.68 -5.06 -3.06
C ALA A 42 -1.60 -6.07 -1.92
N GLU A 43 -2.09 -5.71 -0.74
CA GLU A 43 -2.31 -6.66 0.35
C GLU A 43 -3.80 -6.80 0.70
N PRO A 44 -4.25 -8.05 0.98
CA PRO A 44 -3.52 -9.32 0.81
C PRO A 44 -3.05 -9.54 -0.63
N SER A 45 -1.90 -10.24 -0.80
CA SER A 45 -1.25 -10.45 -2.10
C SER A 45 -2.07 -11.34 -3.06
N THR A 46 -1.56 -11.56 -4.27
CA THR A 46 -2.19 -12.47 -5.24
C THR A 46 -1.76 -13.93 -5.09
N SER A 47 -0.85 -14.24 -4.14
CA SER A 47 -0.45 -15.60 -3.80
C SER A 47 -1.64 -16.43 -3.27
N ASP A 48 -1.45 -17.74 -3.15
CA ASP A 48 -2.51 -18.59 -2.59
C ASP A 48 -2.80 -18.25 -1.13
N LEU A 49 -1.79 -17.89 -0.34
CA LEU A 49 -1.97 -17.39 1.03
C LEU A 49 -2.73 -16.06 1.04
N GLY A 50 -2.40 -15.14 0.13
CA GLY A 50 -3.10 -13.86 0.00
C GLY A 50 -4.55 -14.01 -0.43
N LYS A 51 -4.85 -14.91 -1.37
CA LYS A 51 -6.22 -15.26 -1.76
C LYS A 51 -7.00 -15.84 -0.57
N PHE A 52 -6.41 -16.83 0.12
CA PHE A 52 -7.01 -17.43 1.31
C PHE A 52 -7.31 -16.37 2.38
N THR A 53 -6.35 -15.48 2.64
CA THR A 53 -6.49 -14.38 3.60
C THR A 53 -7.67 -13.47 3.23
N ARG A 54 -7.77 -13.07 1.97
CA ARG A 54 -8.83 -12.18 1.46
C ARG A 54 -10.20 -12.83 1.56
N GLU A 55 -10.33 -14.09 1.16
CA GLU A 55 -11.59 -14.83 1.16
C GLU A 55 -12.09 -15.08 2.59
N ASN A 56 -11.19 -15.25 3.54
CA ASN A 56 -11.53 -15.54 4.93
C ASN A 56 -11.55 -14.31 5.86
N ALA A 57 -11.25 -13.10 5.37
CA ALA A 57 -11.20 -11.89 6.17
C ALA A 57 -12.52 -11.52 6.88
N ASN A 58 -13.65 -12.02 6.41
CA ASN A 58 -14.95 -11.84 7.05
C ASN A 58 -15.33 -12.99 8.04
N HIS A 59 -14.57 -14.07 8.06
CA HIS A 59 -14.85 -15.27 8.86
C HIS A 59 -13.84 -15.48 9.97
N VAL A 60 -12.57 -15.16 9.72
CA VAL A 60 -11.49 -15.19 10.73
C VAL A 60 -11.42 -13.85 11.44
N HIS A 61 -11.18 -13.82 12.75
CA HIS A 61 -11.27 -12.62 13.58
C HIS A 61 -10.06 -12.48 14.52
N GLY A 62 -9.87 -11.26 15.04
CA GLY A 62 -8.95 -10.96 16.12
C GLY A 62 -7.50 -11.35 15.81
N LEU A 63 -6.84 -11.94 16.79
CA LEU A 63 -5.42 -12.34 16.69
C LEU A 63 -5.17 -13.31 15.53
N ALA A 64 -6.11 -14.22 15.24
CA ALA A 64 -5.95 -15.18 14.15
C ALA A 64 -5.90 -14.48 12.79
N LEU A 65 -6.79 -13.50 12.55
CA LEU A 65 -6.76 -12.71 11.31
C LEU A 65 -5.50 -11.85 11.24
N ALA A 66 -5.09 -11.23 12.35
CA ALA A 66 -3.86 -10.44 12.40
C ALA A 66 -2.62 -11.27 12.03
N CYS A 67 -2.49 -12.49 12.59
CA CYS A 67 -1.41 -13.42 12.23
C CYS A 67 -1.49 -13.84 10.76
N LEU A 68 -2.67 -14.10 10.22
CA LEU A 68 -2.85 -14.50 8.83
C LEU A 68 -2.45 -13.38 7.86
N VAL A 69 -2.84 -12.13 8.15
CA VAL A 69 -2.44 -10.94 7.38
C VAL A 69 -0.92 -10.73 7.45
N ALA A 70 -0.32 -10.87 8.64
CA ALA A 70 1.13 -10.74 8.80
C ALA A 70 1.90 -11.86 8.07
N ALA A 71 1.42 -13.10 8.12
CA ALA A 71 2.03 -14.21 7.39
C ALA A 71 2.02 -13.96 5.87
N ASN A 72 0.87 -13.49 5.32
CA ASN A 72 0.80 -13.13 3.91
C ASN A 72 1.74 -11.95 3.58
N ARG A 73 1.88 -10.96 4.47
CA ARG A 73 2.82 -9.85 4.28
C ARG A 73 4.26 -10.34 4.17
N TYR A 74 4.70 -11.23 5.05
CA TYR A 74 6.07 -11.76 5.00
C TYR A 74 6.32 -12.58 3.74
N GLU A 75 5.36 -13.42 3.31
CA GLU A 75 5.44 -14.10 2.03
C GLU A 75 5.53 -13.10 0.85
N HIS A 76 4.71 -12.05 0.86
CA HIS A 76 4.70 -10.99 -0.14
C HIS A 76 6.03 -10.22 -0.19
N ILE A 77 6.61 -9.91 0.99
CA ILE A 77 7.93 -9.30 1.10
C ILE A 77 8.99 -10.19 0.44
N ASP A 78 8.99 -11.48 0.73
CA ASP A 78 10.02 -12.39 0.24
C ASP A 78 9.90 -12.69 -1.25
N THR A 79 8.67 -12.82 -1.75
CA THR A 79 8.41 -13.28 -3.12
C THR A 79 8.35 -12.14 -4.14
N GLU A 80 7.90 -10.94 -3.74
CA GLU A 80 7.63 -9.85 -4.67
C GLU A 80 8.34 -8.55 -4.28
N ILE A 81 8.10 -8.02 -3.06
CA ILE A 81 8.57 -6.67 -2.68
C ILE A 81 10.10 -6.60 -2.73
N ASN A 82 10.80 -7.52 -2.05
CA ASN A 82 12.26 -7.52 -2.01
C ASN A 82 12.89 -7.71 -3.39
N ARG A 83 12.22 -8.44 -4.30
CA ARG A 83 12.68 -8.59 -5.67
C ARG A 83 12.61 -7.27 -6.42
N ALA A 84 11.43 -6.63 -6.47
CA ALA A 84 11.23 -5.36 -7.15
C ALA A 84 12.21 -4.29 -6.66
N LEU A 85 12.42 -4.20 -5.33
CA LEU A 85 13.33 -3.22 -4.74
C LEU A 85 14.82 -3.47 -5.08
N ARG A 86 15.23 -4.73 -5.25
CA ARG A 86 16.59 -5.06 -5.73
C ARG A 86 16.77 -4.80 -7.22
N GLU A 87 15.71 -4.97 -8.02
CA GLU A 87 15.69 -4.69 -9.45
C GLU A 87 15.67 -3.19 -9.78
N GLY A 88 15.48 -2.34 -8.76
CA GLY A 88 15.47 -0.89 -8.92
C GLY A 88 14.10 -0.33 -9.31
N ASP A 89 13.04 -1.12 -9.17
CA ASP A 89 11.70 -0.75 -9.58
C ASP A 89 11.03 0.25 -8.62
N LEU A 90 10.10 1.02 -9.15
CA LEU A 90 9.09 1.72 -8.36
C LEU A 90 7.93 0.76 -8.11
N LEU A 91 7.75 0.35 -6.87
CA LEU A 91 6.66 -0.53 -6.45
C LEU A 91 5.59 0.27 -5.68
N ILE A 92 4.34 0.18 -6.11
CA ILE A 92 3.19 0.81 -5.46
C ILE A 92 2.30 -0.29 -4.91
N CYS A 93 2.01 -0.27 -3.61
CA CYS A 93 1.18 -1.26 -2.93
C CYS A 93 -0.14 -0.64 -2.45
N ASP A 94 -1.29 -1.17 -2.91
CA ASP A 94 -2.61 -0.84 -2.37
C ASP A 94 -2.81 -1.60 -1.06
N ARG A 95 -2.75 -0.90 0.05
CA ARG A 95 -2.73 -1.35 1.46
C ARG A 95 -1.41 -1.98 1.88
N TYR A 96 -1.01 -1.66 3.12
CA TYR A 96 0.16 -2.25 3.75
C TYR A 96 0.03 -2.20 5.30
N VAL A 97 1.14 -1.97 6.01
CA VAL A 97 1.19 -1.95 7.48
C VAL A 97 0.16 -1.01 8.10
N ALA A 98 -0.04 0.21 7.55
CA ALA A 98 -1.02 1.14 8.08
C ALA A 98 -2.43 0.56 8.09
N SER A 99 -2.84 -0.15 7.03
CA SER A 99 -4.14 -0.84 6.99
C SER A 99 -4.26 -1.92 8.08
N THR A 100 -3.19 -2.65 8.39
CA THR A 100 -3.17 -3.62 9.48
C THR A 100 -3.33 -2.94 10.85
N LEU A 101 -2.56 -1.87 11.09
CA LEU A 101 -2.67 -1.11 12.34
C LEU A 101 -4.09 -0.58 12.58
N VAL A 102 -4.83 -0.28 11.54
CA VAL A 102 -6.22 0.20 11.64
C VAL A 102 -7.22 -0.94 11.73
N LEU A 103 -7.26 -1.82 10.73
CA LEU A 103 -8.34 -2.80 10.59
C LEU A 103 -8.31 -3.86 11.70
N GLN A 104 -7.13 -4.30 12.15
CA GLN A 104 -7.03 -5.27 13.22
C GLN A 104 -7.29 -4.64 14.60
N GLN A 105 -7.00 -3.34 14.80
CA GLN A 105 -7.45 -2.64 16.01
C GLN A 105 -8.99 -2.52 16.05
N LEU A 106 -9.64 -2.27 14.93
CA LEU A 106 -11.11 -2.31 14.83
C LEU A 106 -11.66 -3.72 15.15
N ASP A 107 -10.86 -4.76 14.90
CA ASP A 107 -11.16 -6.15 15.24
C ASP A 107 -10.77 -6.52 16.70
N GLY A 108 -10.40 -5.53 17.51
CA GLY A 108 -10.10 -5.70 18.92
C GLY A 108 -8.69 -6.22 19.22
N VAL A 109 -7.78 -6.24 18.25
CA VAL A 109 -6.40 -6.67 18.47
C VAL A 109 -5.60 -5.53 19.13
N PRO A 110 -4.85 -5.82 20.23
CA PRO A 110 -4.00 -4.82 20.86
C PRO A 110 -2.93 -4.28 19.92
N LEU A 111 -2.66 -2.97 20.03
CA LEU A 111 -1.70 -2.29 19.16
C LEU A 111 -0.28 -2.85 19.33
N ASP A 112 0.16 -3.11 20.54
CA ASP A 112 1.48 -3.67 20.87
C ASP A 112 1.71 -5.01 20.15
N PHE A 113 0.70 -5.89 20.15
CA PHE A 113 0.76 -7.14 19.39
C PHE A 113 0.92 -6.88 17.88
N LEU A 114 0.17 -5.91 17.32
CA LEU A 114 0.27 -5.57 15.89
C LEU A 114 1.65 -5.01 15.55
N LEU A 115 2.24 -4.21 16.43
CA LEU A 115 3.60 -3.69 16.26
C LEU A 115 4.61 -4.83 16.26
N ASP A 116 4.49 -5.76 17.20
CA ASP A 116 5.41 -6.89 17.35
C ASP A 116 5.38 -7.84 16.15
N ILE A 117 4.19 -8.23 15.69
CA ILE A 117 4.09 -9.15 14.54
C ILE A 117 4.48 -8.51 13.20
N ASN A 118 4.59 -7.18 13.11
CA ASN A 118 4.98 -6.46 11.90
C ASN A 118 6.37 -5.82 11.99
N ARG A 119 7.11 -6.02 13.08
CA ARG A 119 8.40 -5.35 13.31
C ARG A 119 9.48 -5.61 12.25
N HIS A 120 9.37 -6.71 11.51
CA HIS A 120 10.30 -7.08 10.44
C HIS A 120 9.74 -6.77 9.04
N ALA A 121 8.61 -6.09 8.95
CA ALA A 121 8.09 -5.65 7.66
C ALA A 121 9.04 -4.63 7.01
N VAL A 122 9.18 -4.72 5.69
CA VAL A 122 9.95 -3.72 4.92
C VAL A 122 9.15 -2.41 4.94
N MET A 123 9.70 -1.36 5.55
CA MET A 123 9.01 -0.07 5.58
C MET A 123 9.06 0.62 4.23
N PRO A 124 7.96 1.30 3.83
CA PRO A 124 7.93 2.07 2.59
C PRO A 124 8.81 3.31 2.69
N ASP A 125 9.27 3.80 1.53
CA ASP A 125 9.92 5.10 1.41
C ASP A 125 8.92 6.24 1.53
N LEU A 126 7.69 5.98 1.03
CA LEU A 126 6.56 6.90 1.10
C LEU A 126 5.29 6.12 1.47
N ALA A 127 4.71 6.44 2.60
CA ALA A 127 3.39 5.98 3.00
C ALA A 127 2.35 7.07 2.70
N VAL A 128 1.47 6.82 1.75
CA VAL A 128 0.35 7.71 1.43
C VAL A 128 -0.87 7.29 2.23
N ILE A 129 -1.39 8.19 3.04
CA ILE A 129 -2.63 7.97 3.80
C ILE A 129 -3.72 8.84 3.19
N LEU A 130 -4.62 8.19 2.45
CA LEU A 130 -5.80 8.87 1.91
C LEU A 130 -6.86 8.99 2.99
N THR A 131 -7.47 10.16 3.08
CA THR A 131 -8.62 10.41 3.95
C THR A 131 -9.74 11.10 3.18
N ALA A 132 -10.93 11.11 3.76
CA ALA A 132 -12.08 11.90 3.32
C ALA A 132 -13.00 12.11 4.51
N SER A 133 -13.99 13.01 4.38
CA SER A 133 -14.98 13.19 5.45
C SER A 133 -15.73 11.88 5.72
N PRO A 134 -16.00 11.52 6.99
CA PRO A 134 -16.70 10.28 7.33
C PRO A 134 -18.06 10.13 6.62
N GLY A 135 -18.79 11.24 6.42
CA GLY A 135 -20.06 11.25 5.71
C GLY A 135 -19.91 10.84 4.24
N LEU A 136 -18.89 11.34 3.54
CA LEU A 136 -18.60 10.97 2.15
C LEU A 136 -18.16 9.50 2.05
N ILE A 137 -17.37 9.02 3.00
CA ILE A 137 -16.97 7.61 3.07
C ILE A 137 -18.21 6.72 3.23
N ALA A 138 -19.11 7.07 4.17
CA ALA A 138 -20.34 6.33 4.40
C ALA A 138 -21.25 6.29 3.15
N GLU A 139 -21.40 7.43 2.47
CA GLU A 139 -22.15 7.52 1.21
C GLU A 139 -21.57 6.60 0.12
N ARG A 140 -20.25 6.65 -0.09
CA ARG A 140 -19.57 5.80 -1.08
C ARG A 140 -19.66 4.31 -0.77
N LEU A 141 -19.62 3.94 0.52
CA LEU A 141 -19.80 2.56 0.96
C LEU A 141 -21.25 2.08 0.74
N ALA A 142 -22.25 2.90 1.07
CA ALA A 142 -23.65 2.58 0.82
C ALA A 142 -23.93 2.30 -0.66
N GLY A 143 -23.32 3.06 -1.57
CA GLY A 143 -23.45 2.89 -3.02
C GLY A 143 -22.80 1.61 -3.57
N ARG A 144 -21.84 1.02 -2.85
CA ARG A 144 -21.12 -0.22 -3.26
C ARG A 144 -21.68 -1.50 -2.67
N GLY A 145 -22.55 -1.40 -1.68
CA GLY A 145 -22.99 -2.54 -0.87
C GLY A 145 -21.94 -2.93 0.20
N VAL A 146 -22.36 -3.78 1.14
CA VAL A 146 -21.51 -4.26 2.24
C VAL A 146 -20.47 -5.25 1.69
N THR A 147 -19.22 -4.84 1.62
CA THR A 147 -18.10 -5.69 1.15
C THR A 147 -17.25 -6.24 2.29
N HIS A 148 -17.34 -5.65 3.48
CA HIS A 148 -16.59 -6.06 4.66
C HIS A 148 -17.43 -5.88 5.92
N ARG A 149 -17.27 -6.79 6.92
CA ARG A 149 -18.04 -6.77 8.16
C ARG A 149 -17.94 -5.46 8.95
N PHE A 150 -16.80 -4.77 8.92
CA PHE A 150 -16.66 -3.48 9.59
C PHE A 150 -17.60 -2.39 9.04
N HIS A 151 -18.02 -2.49 7.79
CA HIS A 151 -18.96 -1.54 7.20
C HIS A 151 -20.40 -1.68 7.72
N LEU A 152 -20.68 -2.67 8.56
CA LEU A 152 -21.98 -2.84 9.22
C LEU A 152 -22.19 -1.87 10.39
N ASP A 153 -21.13 -1.35 10.99
CA ASP A 153 -21.19 -0.38 12.09
C ASP A 153 -21.12 1.06 11.52
N PRO A 154 -22.16 1.88 11.68
CA PRO A 154 -22.19 3.25 11.19
C PRO A 154 -21.08 4.17 11.75
N SER A 155 -20.49 3.81 12.90
CA SER A 155 -19.38 4.57 13.50
C SER A 155 -18.02 4.26 12.88
N THR A 156 -17.90 3.19 12.11
CA THR A 156 -16.65 2.71 11.53
C THR A 156 -15.95 3.76 10.66
N PRO A 157 -16.62 4.52 9.78
CA PRO A 157 -15.93 5.52 8.95
C PRO A 157 -15.18 6.57 9.77
N SER A 158 -15.78 7.06 10.87
CA SER A 158 -15.10 8.02 11.76
C SER A 158 -13.91 7.39 12.47
N ARG A 159 -14.11 6.19 13.04
CA ARG A 159 -13.05 5.44 13.73
C ARG A 159 -11.89 5.07 12.81
N GLU A 160 -12.17 4.67 11.56
CA GLU A 160 -11.12 4.43 10.57
C GLU A 160 -10.30 5.69 10.30
N VAL A 161 -10.94 6.84 10.10
CA VAL A 161 -10.25 8.12 9.86
C VAL A 161 -9.31 8.46 11.02
N ASP A 162 -9.80 8.37 12.27
CA ASP A 162 -9.00 8.65 13.46
C ASP A 162 -7.80 7.68 13.56
N LEU A 163 -8.03 6.37 13.42
CA LEU A 163 -6.98 5.35 13.49
C LEU A 163 -5.95 5.48 12.35
N TYR A 164 -6.35 5.92 11.15
CA TYR A 164 -5.39 6.21 10.09
C TYR A 164 -4.53 7.44 10.41
N GLY A 165 -5.06 8.42 11.13
CA GLY A 165 -4.28 9.53 11.69
C GLY A 165 -3.21 9.03 12.67
N ASP A 166 -3.59 8.14 13.60
CA ASP A 166 -2.67 7.52 14.56
C ASP A 166 -1.61 6.67 13.85
N ALA A 167 -2.01 5.86 12.86
CA ALA A 167 -1.09 5.05 12.07
C ALA A 167 -0.09 5.91 11.27
N ALA A 168 -0.53 7.03 10.73
CA ALA A 168 0.34 8.02 10.06
C ALA A 168 1.41 8.57 11.01
N ALA A 169 1.00 8.95 12.22
CA ALA A 169 1.92 9.44 13.25
C ALA A 169 2.93 8.35 13.69
N LEU A 170 2.49 7.11 13.85
CA LEU A 170 3.36 5.98 14.17
C LEU A 170 4.40 5.73 13.07
N LEU A 171 3.99 5.69 11.81
CA LEU A 171 4.90 5.52 10.67
C LEU A 171 5.93 6.65 10.59
N ALA A 172 5.49 7.91 10.79
CA ALA A 172 6.40 9.05 10.83
C ALA A 172 7.43 8.94 11.97
N ASN A 173 7.03 8.49 13.15
CA ASN A 173 7.93 8.23 14.28
C ASN A 173 8.95 7.11 14.00
N TRP A 174 8.65 6.20 13.07
CA TRP A 174 9.59 5.18 12.61
C TRP A 174 10.49 5.66 11.47
N GLY A 175 10.40 6.95 11.10
CA GLY A 175 11.22 7.56 10.06
C GLY A 175 10.69 7.33 8.63
N VAL A 176 9.47 6.82 8.49
CA VAL A 176 8.80 6.71 7.19
C VAL A 176 8.32 8.11 6.76
N ARG A 177 8.57 8.48 5.52
CA ARG A 177 7.95 9.68 4.94
C ARG A 177 6.46 9.44 4.76
N VAL A 178 5.62 10.27 5.38
CA VAL A 178 4.17 10.13 5.32
C VAL A 178 3.55 11.30 4.57
N LEU A 179 2.69 11.00 3.61
CA LEU A 179 1.88 11.96 2.86
C LEU A 179 0.40 11.72 3.17
N ALA A 180 -0.20 12.57 4.01
CA ALA A 180 -1.62 12.55 4.28
C ALA A 180 -2.37 13.44 3.28
N LEU A 181 -3.35 12.87 2.55
CA LEU A 181 -4.12 13.56 1.52
C LEU A 181 -5.62 13.43 1.76
N ASP A 182 -6.30 14.56 1.88
CA ASP A 182 -7.76 14.61 1.81
C ASP A 182 -8.23 14.52 0.35
N SER A 183 -8.97 13.46 0.03
CA SER A 183 -9.53 13.17 -1.29
C SER A 183 -11.01 13.58 -1.41
N SER A 184 -11.55 14.34 -0.44
CA SER A 184 -12.98 14.69 -0.41
C SER A 184 -13.40 15.50 -1.62
N GLN A 185 -12.56 16.44 -2.06
CA GLN A 185 -12.84 17.39 -3.14
C GLN A 185 -11.91 17.23 -4.35
N ALA A 186 -10.91 16.34 -4.27
CA ALA A 186 -9.94 16.13 -5.33
C ALA A 186 -10.34 14.97 -6.23
N THR A 187 -10.09 15.13 -7.52
CA THR A 187 -10.19 14.03 -8.49
C THR A 187 -9.07 13.00 -8.28
N PRO A 188 -9.26 11.75 -8.68
CA PRO A 188 -8.18 10.75 -8.62
C PRO A 188 -6.89 11.18 -9.34
N SER A 189 -7.01 11.95 -10.44
CA SER A 189 -5.84 12.46 -11.17
C SER A 189 -5.09 13.54 -10.39
N GLU A 190 -5.79 14.45 -9.71
CA GLU A 190 -5.15 15.47 -8.86
C GLU A 190 -4.46 14.83 -7.65
N VAL A 191 -5.08 13.84 -7.02
CA VAL A 191 -4.45 13.08 -5.93
C VAL A 191 -3.21 12.34 -6.45
N ALA A 192 -3.31 11.70 -7.61
CA ALA A 192 -2.20 11.00 -8.25
C ALA A 192 -1.01 11.93 -8.56
N SER A 193 -1.27 13.11 -9.13
CA SER A 193 -0.23 14.12 -9.39
C SER A 193 0.50 14.51 -8.09
N ARG A 194 -0.24 14.81 -7.02
CA ARG A 194 0.36 15.17 -5.72
C ARG A 194 1.20 14.05 -5.13
N ILE A 195 0.82 12.79 -5.32
CA ILE A 195 1.64 11.64 -4.90
C ILE A 195 2.89 11.55 -5.76
N ALA A 196 2.75 11.71 -7.08
CA ALA A 196 3.89 11.64 -8.01
C ALA A 196 4.95 12.71 -7.72
N ASP A 197 4.55 13.93 -7.34
CA ASP A 197 5.45 15.02 -6.97
C ASP A 197 6.33 14.69 -5.74
N GLU A 198 5.90 13.73 -4.91
CA GLU A 198 6.63 13.28 -3.72
C GLU A 198 7.57 12.08 -4.00
N ILE A 199 7.47 11.47 -5.18
CA ILE A 199 8.34 10.37 -5.61
C ILE A 199 9.58 11.00 -6.27
N PRO A 200 10.80 10.75 -5.75
CA PRO A 200 11.99 11.31 -6.36
C PRO A 200 12.23 10.72 -7.75
N PRO A 201 12.96 11.43 -8.61
CA PRO A 201 13.36 10.90 -9.90
C PRO A 201 14.16 9.60 -9.68
N LEU A 202 13.65 8.50 -10.21
CA LEU A 202 14.37 7.24 -10.20
C LEU A 202 15.58 7.34 -11.13
N PRO A 203 16.70 6.71 -10.80
CA PRO A 203 17.78 6.58 -11.76
C PRO A 203 17.26 5.86 -12.99
N LEU A 204 17.37 6.49 -14.16
CA LEU A 204 17.02 5.85 -15.42
C LEU A 204 17.75 4.53 -15.51
N PRO A 205 17.09 3.43 -15.93
CA PRO A 205 17.78 2.16 -16.15
C PRO A 205 18.95 2.44 -17.07
N SER A 206 20.16 2.09 -16.64
CA SER A 206 21.35 2.19 -17.47
C SER A 206 21.05 1.37 -18.73
N VAL A 207 20.91 2.04 -19.88
CA VAL A 207 20.81 1.34 -21.17
C VAL A 207 22.11 0.57 -21.30
N SER A 208 22.05 -0.72 -21.01
CA SER A 208 23.18 -1.62 -21.25
C SER A 208 23.49 -1.56 -22.73
N SER A 209 24.54 -0.81 -23.06
CA SER A 209 25.14 -0.79 -24.39
C SER A 209 25.84 -2.12 -24.61
N ALA A 210 25.06 -3.14 -24.97
CA ALA A 210 25.60 -4.42 -25.37
C ALA A 210 24.83 -4.92 -26.60
N ILE A 211 25.34 -4.57 -27.75
CA ILE A 211 25.60 -5.54 -28.80
C ILE A 211 26.58 -4.86 -29.78
N THR A 212 27.87 -4.98 -29.51
CA THR A 212 28.86 -4.86 -30.59
C THR A 212 28.78 -6.12 -31.39
N PRO A 213 28.37 -6.09 -32.64
CA PRO A 213 28.46 -7.29 -33.48
C PRO A 213 29.94 -7.60 -33.71
N THR A 214 30.35 -8.81 -33.36
CA THR A 214 31.68 -9.34 -33.69
C THR A 214 31.82 -9.32 -35.20
N PRO A 215 32.93 -8.76 -35.75
CA PRO A 215 33.21 -8.87 -37.17
C PRO A 215 33.43 -10.34 -37.49
N GLN A 216 32.71 -10.88 -38.48
CA GLN A 216 33.08 -12.13 -39.13
C GLN A 216 34.37 -11.86 -39.95
N GLU A 217 35.46 -12.50 -39.60
CA GLU A 217 36.65 -12.58 -40.44
C GLU A 217 36.39 -13.51 -41.62
N PRO A 218 37.03 -13.24 -42.78
CA PRO A 218 36.79 -13.88 -44.05
C PRO A 218 37.31 -15.33 -44.14
#